data_a57c02d5604838ecb141f5b81eb87082
#
_entry.id   a57c02d5604838ecb141f5b81eb87082
#
_cell.length_a   1.000
_cell.length_b   1.000
_cell.length_c   1.000
_cell.angle_alpha   90.00
_cell.angle_beta   90.00
_cell.angle_gamma   90.00
#
_symmetry.space_group_name_H-M   'P 1'
#
loop_
_entity.id
_entity.type
_entity.pdbx_description
1 polymer ?
#
loop_
_entity_poly.entity_id
_entity_poly.type
_entity_poly.pdbx_seq_one_letter_code
_entity_poly.pdbx_strand_id
1 'polypeptide(L)'
;MRCCIVLLISLLLLGCQQSLPVAQVGPRPFYLLSQLPDGELKQRLQACAHQAFYRTDFSISHRGAPLAFAEHSKASYQAAITMGAGLLECDVAFTADKQLVCRHAQCDLHQTTDILLRPALAQKCQQNFQPADSSAGEPASAQCCTSDITLAEFKQLCAKMDGVNPQAIKVEDYIAGTPVWRTELYSQCAKPMTHAESIALFQQNGVKMIPELKQPEVTMPFGGSYTQQNFAQQLVDEYKAAGVAAQQVYLQSFNWQDILYWLKHEPEFGRQAVWLDGRYEQVDFDPMRKDSWQPSMAEVKAAGLNIIAPPLWVLLTQQQGRIV
;
A
#
# COMPACT_ATOMS: atom_id res chain seq x y z
N MET A 1 37.45 67.12 -9.05
CA MET A 1 36.85 66.11 -9.89
C MET A 1 36.91 64.79 -9.14
N ARG A 2 35.78 64.34 -8.56
CA ARG A 2 35.66 63.04 -7.86
C ARG A 2 34.84 62.12 -8.74
N CYS A 3 35.49 61.07 -9.25
CA CYS A 3 34.85 60.02 -10.04
C CYS A 3 34.20 59.04 -9.11
N CYS A 4 32.87 58.96 -9.10
CA CYS A 4 32.10 57.91 -8.41
C CYS A 4 32.03 56.69 -9.33
N ILE A 5 32.70 55.60 -8.94
CA ILE A 5 32.55 54.29 -9.56
C ILE A 5 31.37 53.62 -8.87
N VAL A 6 30.27 53.47 -9.60
CA VAL A 6 29.09 52.67 -9.17
C VAL A 6 29.35 51.22 -9.56
N LEU A 7 29.62 50.37 -8.55
CA LEU A 7 29.77 48.95 -8.74
C LEU A 7 28.34 48.34 -8.79
N LEU A 8 27.87 47.94 -9.97
CA LEU A 8 26.66 47.14 -10.14
C LEU A 8 27.02 45.68 -9.75
N ILE A 9 26.59 45.28 -8.57
CA ILE A 9 26.58 43.86 -8.16
C ILE A 9 25.34 43.21 -8.76
N SER A 10 25.50 42.54 -9.89
CA SER A 10 24.51 41.66 -10.47
C SER A 10 24.42 40.39 -9.62
N LEU A 11 23.45 40.31 -8.70
CA LEU A 11 23.10 39.06 -8.04
C LEU A 11 22.54 38.12 -9.11
N LEU A 12 23.35 37.21 -9.60
CA LEU A 12 22.89 36.03 -10.32
C LEU A 12 22.20 35.13 -9.31
N LEU A 13 20.86 35.24 -9.24
CA LEU A 13 19.98 34.22 -8.62
C LEU A 13 20.08 32.99 -9.50
N LEU A 14 21.05 32.15 -9.26
CA LEU A 14 21.10 30.78 -9.70
C LEU A 14 19.97 30.06 -8.91
N GLY A 15 18.76 30.18 -9.40
CA GLY A 15 17.67 29.30 -8.99
C GLY A 15 18.11 27.87 -9.28
N CYS A 16 18.36 27.07 -8.25
CA CYS A 16 18.46 25.63 -8.39
C CYS A 16 17.13 25.15 -8.96
N GLN A 17 17.04 25.03 -10.28
CA GLN A 17 15.99 24.25 -10.91
C GLN A 17 16.16 22.83 -10.37
N GLN A 18 15.31 22.44 -9.40
CA GLN A 18 15.26 21.05 -8.96
C GLN A 18 14.83 20.23 -10.18
N SER A 19 15.81 19.56 -10.81
CA SER A 19 15.50 18.58 -11.83
C SER A 19 14.65 17.50 -11.19
N LEU A 20 13.50 17.18 -11.78
CA LEU A 20 12.66 16.06 -11.33
C LEU A 20 13.53 14.80 -11.25
N PRO A 21 13.40 13.99 -10.18
CA PRO A 21 14.17 12.76 -10.07
C PRO A 21 13.88 11.85 -11.27
N VAL A 22 14.94 11.39 -11.92
CA VAL A 22 14.82 10.44 -13.03
C VAL A 22 14.36 9.09 -12.49
N ALA A 23 13.28 8.58 -13.04
CA ALA A 23 12.73 7.27 -12.65
C ALA A 23 13.50 6.14 -13.37
N GLN A 24 13.84 5.08 -12.63
CA GLN A 24 14.49 3.88 -13.15
C GLN A 24 13.46 2.75 -13.30
N VAL A 25 12.77 2.72 -14.43
CA VAL A 25 11.63 1.80 -14.66
C VAL A 25 12.04 0.34 -14.90
N GLY A 26 13.33 0.06 -15.04
CA GLY A 26 13.84 -1.30 -15.29
C GLY A 26 13.47 -1.86 -16.67
N PRO A 27 13.78 -3.13 -16.96
CA PRO A 27 13.58 -3.73 -18.29
C PRO A 27 12.13 -4.12 -18.57
N ARG A 28 11.29 -4.32 -17.55
CA ARG A 28 9.95 -4.91 -17.71
C ARG A 28 9.01 -4.12 -18.63
N PRO A 29 8.90 -2.78 -18.57
CA PRO A 29 8.03 -2.03 -19.47
C PRO A 29 8.43 -2.20 -20.94
N PHE A 30 9.72 -2.24 -21.26
CA PHE A 30 10.24 -2.42 -22.62
C PHE A 30 9.98 -3.84 -23.13
N TYR A 31 10.12 -4.85 -22.27
CA TYR A 31 9.76 -6.22 -22.60
C TYR A 31 8.26 -6.32 -22.93
N LEU A 32 7.39 -5.79 -22.08
CA LEU A 32 5.95 -5.80 -22.31
C LEU A 32 5.57 -5.06 -23.60
N LEU A 33 6.21 -3.93 -23.86
CA LEU A 33 6.03 -3.17 -25.12
C LEU A 33 6.42 -4.00 -26.34
N SER A 34 7.50 -4.78 -26.27
CA SER A 34 7.92 -5.66 -27.38
C SER A 34 6.88 -6.75 -27.69
N GLN A 35 6.11 -7.19 -26.71
CA GLN A 35 5.10 -8.24 -26.84
C GLN A 35 3.73 -7.73 -27.35
N LEU A 36 3.53 -6.41 -27.40
CA LEU A 36 2.28 -5.86 -27.92
C LEU A 36 2.14 -6.16 -29.43
N PRO A 37 0.92 -6.44 -29.91
CA PRO A 37 0.64 -6.50 -31.35
C PRO A 37 0.99 -5.17 -32.03
N ASP A 38 1.38 -5.23 -33.28
CA ASP A 38 1.64 -4.01 -34.06
C ASP A 38 0.36 -3.19 -34.21
N GLY A 39 0.47 -1.88 -34.01
CA GLY A 39 -0.66 -0.97 -34.03
C GLY A 39 -0.33 0.40 -33.44
N GLU A 40 -1.32 1.28 -33.44
CA GLU A 40 -1.16 2.66 -32.97
C GLU A 40 -0.68 2.73 -31.51
N LEU A 41 -1.24 1.90 -30.61
CA LEU A 41 -0.83 1.89 -29.20
C LEU A 41 0.66 1.57 -29.05
N LYS A 42 1.15 0.51 -29.71
CA LYS A 42 2.57 0.13 -29.68
C LYS A 42 3.46 1.26 -30.19
N GLN A 43 3.08 1.88 -31.31
CA GLN A 43 3.85 3.00 -31.89
C GLN A 43 3.92 4.20 -30.93
N ARG A 44 2.81 4.57 -30.30
CA ARG A 44 2.78 5.66 -29.32
C ARG A 44 3.65 5.37 -28.10
N LEU A 45 3.60 4.15 -27.57
CA LEU A 45 4.43 3.75 -26.43
C LEU A 45 5.92 3.64 -26.81
N GLN A 46 6.25 3.19 -28.02
CA GLN A 46 7.62 3.16 -28.53
C GLN A 46 8.23 4.57 -28.61
N ALA A 47 7.45 5.56 -29.00
CA ALA A 47 7.90 6.96 -29.05
C ALA A 47 8.31 7.48 -27.66
N CYS A 48 7.75 6.95 -26.56
CA CYS A 48 8.12 7.30 -25.19
C CYS A 48 9.34 6.52 -24.67
N ALA A 49 9.67 5.36 -25.27
CA ALA A 49 10.67 4.43 -24.73
C ALA A 49 12.11 4.98 -24.67
N HIS A 50 12.42 6.00 -25.49
CA HIS A 50 13.74 6.63 -25.58
C HIS A 50 13.85 7.94 -24.80
N GLN A 51 12.81 8.31 -24.05
CA GLN A 51 12.79 9.52 -23.25
C GLN A 51 13.23 9.24 -21.82
N ALA A 52 13.65 10.29 -21.10
CA ALA A 52 13.85 10.19 -19.66
C ALA A 52 12.49 10.06 -18.95
N PHE A 53 12.41 9.15 -17.98
CA PHE A 53 11.22 8.96 -17.17
C PHE A 53 11.36 9.79 -15.89
N TYR A 54 10.28 10.43 -15.50
CA TYR A 54 10.23 11.25 -14.29
C TYR A 54 9.06 10.84 -13.42
N ARG A 55 9.23 11.03 -12.12
CA ARG A 55 8.15 10.81 -11.16
C ARG A 55 7.03 11.83 -11.40
N THR A 56 5.79 11.33 -11.37
CA THR A 56 4.57 12.15 -11.37
C THR A 56 3.61 11.63 -10.32
N ASP A 57 2.63 12.41 -9.91
CA ASP A 57 1.61 12.00 -8.95
C ASP A 57 0.53 11.05 -9.55
N PHE A 58 0.75 10.53 -10.75
CA PHE A 58 -0.22 9.67 -11.43
C PHE A 58 -0.25 8.24 -10.88
N SER A 59 0.91 7.69 -10.49
CA SER A 59 1.00 6.29 -10.09
C SER A 59 0.99 6.11 -8.59
N ILE A 60 0.21 5.14 -8.12
CA ILE A 60 0.23 4.65 -6.75
C ILE A 60 1.02 3.33 -6.73
N SER A 61 2.01 3.25 -5.87
CA SER A 61 2.77 2.02 -5.65
C SER A 61 2.10 1.22 -4.56
N HIS A 62 1.30 0.24 -4.95
CA HIS A 62 0.54 -0.66 -4.09
C HIS A 62 1.51 -1.58 -3.32
N ARG A 63 1.60 -1.43 -2.00
CA ARG A 63 2.51 -2.15 -1.07
C ARG A 63 4.01 -1.97 -1.36
N GLY A 64 4.40 -0.93 -2.11
CA GLY A 64 5.77 -0.73 -2.61
C GLY A 64 5.99 -1.35 -3.99
N ALA A 65 7.05 -2.17 -4.15
CA ALA A 65 7.37 -2.88 -5.39
C ALA A 65 7.24 -4.42 -5.23
N PRO A 66 6.04 -4.96 -4.93
CA PRO A 66 5.85 -6.31 -4.40
C PRO A 66 6.08 -7.41 -5.43
N LEU A 67 6.24 -7.11 -6.72
CA LEU A 67 6.60 -8.14 -7.71
C LEU A 67 7.98 -8.73 -7.49
N ALA A 68 8.91 -7.97 -6.88
CA ALA A 68 10.30 -8.39 -6.72
C ALA A 68 10.83 -8.20 -5.29
N PHE A 69 10.11 -7.50 -4.42
CA PHE A 69 10.49 -7.20 -3.04
C PHE A 69 9.39 -7.64 -2.09
N ALA A 70 9.74 -8.03 -0.87
CA ALA A 70 8.74 -8.31 0.16
C ALA A 70 7.88 -7.06 0.41
N GLU A 71 6.56 -7.21 0.34
CA GLU A 71 5.61 -6.11 0.48
C GLU A 71 5.76 -5.38 1.83
N HIS A 72 5.44 -4.09 1.85
CA HIS A 72 5.48 -3.23 3.05
C HIS A 72 6.83 -3.24 3.78
N SER A 73 7.90 -3.62 3.09
CA SER A 73 9.26 -3.57 3.61
C SER A 73 9.97 -2.29 3.17
N LYS A 74 11.00 -1.90 3.93
CA LYS A 74 11.85 -0.75 3.57
C LYS A 74 12.42 -0.89 2.16
N ALA A 75 12.89 -2.09 1.78
CA ALA A 75 13.46 -2.36 0.45
C ALA A 75 12.41 -2.19 -0.66
N SER A 76 11.16 -2.66 -0.44
CA SER A 76 10.06 -2.52 -1.37
C SER A 76 9.73 -1.04 -1.63
N TYR A 77 9.64 -0.24 -0.59
CA TYR A 77 9.38 1.20 -0.71
C TYR A 77 10.53 1.96 -1.39
N GLN A 78 11.78 1.64 -1.04
CA GLN A 78 12.95 2.25 -1.70
C GLN A 78 13.00 1.93 -3.20
N ALA A 79 12.68 0.68 -3.57
CA ALA A 79 12.59 0.27 -4.97
C ALA A 79 11.49 1.04 -5.71
N ALA A 80 10.31 1.18 -5.10
CA ALA A 80 9.19 1.93 -5.68
C ALA A 80 9.53 3.42 -5.88
N ILE A 81 10.20 4.05 -4.91
CA ILE A 81 10.70 5.43 -5.02
C ILE A 81 11.66 5.55 -6.21
N THR A 82 12.60 4.63 -6.33
CA THR A 82 13.58 4.59 -7.44
C THR A 82 12.89 4.40 -8.79
N MET A 83 11.83 3.61 -8.83
CA MET A 83 11.01 3.38 -10.03
C MET A 83 10.11 4.56 -10.39
N GLY A 84 10.05 5.61 -9.57
CA GLY A 84 9.32 6.83 -9.84
C GLY A 84 7.86 6.81 -9.41
N ALA A 85 7.51 6.03 -8.38
CA ALA A 85 6.18 6.09 -7.78
C ALA A 85 5.85 7.49 -7.27
N GLY A 86 4.66 8.00 -7.61
CA GLY A 86 4.17 9.31 -7.17
C GLY A 86 3.60 9.28 -5.76
N LEU A 87 2.83 8.24 -5.47
CA LEU A 87 2.27 7.95 -4.16
C LEU A 87 2.73 6.57 -3.69
N LEU A 88 2.94 6.44 -2.38
CA LEU A 88 3.27 5.17 -1.75
C LEU A 88 2.19 4.77 -0.75
N GLU A 89 1.82 3.51 -0.81
CA GLU A 89 0.82 2.92 0.07
C GLU A 89 1.49 2.20 1.24
N CYS A 90 0.93 2.40 2.44
CA CYS A 90 1.13 1.56 3.59
C CYS A 90 -0.24 1.08 4.06
N ASP A 91 -0.50 -0.19 3.94
CA ASP A 91 -1.64 -0.84 4.59
C ASP A 91 -1.37 -0.88 6.08
N VAL A 92 -2.27 -0.34 6.88
CA VAL A 92 -2.00 -0.11 8.30
C VAL A 92 -2.82 -1.07 9.16
N ALA A 93 -2.10 -1.88 9.95
CA ALA A 93 -2.61 -2.71 11.03
C ALA A 93 -1.96 -2.27 12.36
N PHE A 94 -2.35 -2.88 13.49
CA PHE A 94 -1.78 -2.54 14.80
C PHE A 94 -1.27 -3.78 15.55
N THR A 95 -0.26 -3.58 16.39
CA THR A 95 0.35 -4.60 17.27
C THR A 95 -0.42 -4.78 18.57
N ALA A 96 -0.02 -5.78 19.40
CA ALA A 96 -0.60 -6.01 20.73
C ALA A 96 -0.54 -4.76 21.65
N ASP A 97 0.52 -3.98 21.51
CA ASP A 97 0.71 -2.70 22.21
C ASP A 97 0.22 -1.49 21.40
N LYS A 98 -0.66 -1.73 20.41
CA LYS A 98 -1.39 -0.71 19.63
C LYS A 98 -0.48 0.24 18.83
N GLN A 99 0.70 -0.23 18.43
CA GLN A 99 1.58 0.52 17.53
C GLN A 99 1.24 0.23 16.07
N LEU A 100 1.20 1.26 15.23
CA LEU A 100 0.83 1.09 13.83
C LEU A 100 1.99 0.53 13.00
N VAL A 101 1.69 -0.48 12.18
CA VAL A 101 2.64 -1.18 11.31
C VAL A 101 2.09 -1.32 9.91
N CYS A 102 2.99 -1.35 8.91
CA CYS A 102 2.60 -1.56 7.52
C CYS A 102 2.45 -3.06 7.23
N ARG A 103 1.21 -3.57 7.22
CA ARG A 103 0.85 -4.95 6.85
C ARG A 103 -0.50 -4.99 6.14
N HIS A 104 -0.59 -5.80 5.09
CA HIS A 104 -1.78 -5.88 4.23
C HIS A 104 -3.02 -6.35 4.99
N ALA A 105 -2.85 -7.24 5.97
CA ALA A 105 -3.92 -7.69 6.84
C ALA A 105 -3.45 -7.76 8.30
N GLN A 106 -4.41 -7.69 9.22
CA GLN A 106 -4.13 -7.86 10.66
C GLN A 106 -3.47 -9.23 10.95
N CYS A 107 -3.85 -10.28 10.23
CA CYS A 107 -3.47 -11.65 10.49
C CYS A 107 -2.71 -12.32 9.33
N ASP A 108 -1.78 -11.61 8.67
CA ASP A 108 -1.00 -12.10 7.54
C ASP A 108 0.46 -12.48 7.85
N LEU A 109 0.91 -12.34 9.11
CA LEU A 109 2.32 -12.51 9.45
C LEU A 109 2.90 -13.89 9.09
N HIS A 110 2.07 -14.95 9.12
CA HIS A 110 2.48 -16.31 8.75
C HIS A 110 2.75 -16.47 7.23
N GLN A 111 2.18 -15.57 6.41
CA GLN A 111 2.34 -15.58 4.95
C GLN A 111 3.43 -14.62 4.48
N THR A 112 3.69 -13.56 5.24
CA THR A 112 4.48 -12.40 4.81
C THR A 112 5.77 -12.21 5.60
N THR A 113 6.01 -13.05 6.63
CA THR A 113 7.21 -12.99 7.48
C THR A 113 7.75 -14.38 7.84
N ASP A 114 8.88 -14.39 8.55
CA ASP A 114 9.50 -15.60 9.10
C ASP A 114 9.01 -15.95 10.52
N ILE A 115 7.86 -15.42 10.95
CA ILE A 115 7.36 -15.59 12.33
C ILE A 115 7.30 -17.07 12.77
N LEU A 116 6.89 -17.97 11.86
CA LEU A 116 6.77 -19.41 12.15
C LEU A 116 8.12 -20.10 12.36
N LEU A 117 9.22 -19.51 11.86
CA LEU A 117 10.59 -19.99 12.13
C LEU A 117 11.15 -19.48 13.46
N ARG A 118 10.41 -18.70 14.22
CA ARG A 118 10.80 -18.13 15.50
C ARG A 118 9.95 -18.72 16.63
N PRO A 119 10.40 -19.81 17.29
CA PRO A 119 9.54 -20.58 18.18
C PRO A 119 8.84 -19.76 19.26
N ALA A 120 9.53 -18.76 19.84
CA ALA A 120 8.95 -17.90 20.87
C ALA A 120 7.82 -16.98 20.34
N LEU A 121 7.87 -16.59 19.06
CA LEU A 121 6.84 -15.78 18.42
C LEU A 121 5.73 -16.65 17.81
N ALA A 122 6.11 -17.78 17.21
CA ALA A 122 5.15 -18.74 16.65
C ALA A 122 4.12 -19.22 17.70
N GLN A 123 4.57 -19.42 18.94
CA GLN A 123 3.69 -19.80 20.07
C GLN A 123 2.63 -18.76 20.43
N LYS A 124 2.80 -17.51 20.00
CA LYS A 124 1.84 -16.42 20.22
C LYS A 124 0.76 -16.35 19.14
N CYS A 125 0.97 -17.01 18.00
CA CYS A 125 0.00 -17.02 16.92
C CYS A 125 -1.35 -17.61 17.38
N GLN A 126 -2.44 -17.08 16.86
CA GLN A 126 -3.80 -17.60 17.15
C GLN A 126 -3.94 -19.06 16.75
N GLN A 127 -3.29 -19.45 15.62
CA GLN A 127 -3.17 -20.83 15.19
C GLN A 127 -1.72 -21.10 14.81
N ASN A 128 -1.10 -22.06 15.50
CA ASN A 128 0.20 -22.59 15.13
C ASN A 128 0.12 -23.35 13.80
N PHE A 129 1.26 -23.52 13.13
CA PHE A 129 1.36 -24.30 11.92
C PHE A 129 0.71 -25.69 12.07
N GLN A 130 -0.21 -25.98 11.16
CA GLN A 130 -0.82 -27.30 10.97
C GLN A 130 -0.33 -27.84 9.62
N PRO A 131 0.27 -29.05 9.58
CA PRO A 131 0.71 -29.66 8.33
C PRO A 131 -0.49 -30.03 7.46
N ALA A 132 -0.29 -30.11 6.16
CA ALA A 132 -1.29 -30.62 5.23
C ALA A 132 -1.60 -32.10 5.55
N ASP A 133 -2.88 -32.45 5.53
CA ASP A 133 -3.36 -33.82 5.59
C ASP A 133 -4.02 -34.21 4.26
N SER A 134 -3.27 -34.90 3.41
CA SER A 134 -3.76 -35.34 2.11
C SER A 134 -4.87 -36.38 2.20
N SER A 135 -4.96 -37.12 3.33
CA SER A 135 -6.00 -38.13 3.55
C SER A 135 -7.36 -37.50 3.90
N ALA A 136 -7.33 -36.36 4.59
CA ALA A 136 -8.49 -35.55 4.92
C ALA A 136 -8.80 -34.48 3.86
N GLY A 137 -7.89 -34.23 2.91
CA GLY A 137 -8.00 -33.14 1.95
C GLY A 137 -7.76 -31.76 2.56
N GLU A 138 -7.13 -31.68 3.73
CA GLU A 138 -6.90 -30.44 4.46
C GLU A 138 -5.56 -29.81 4.08
N PRO A 139 -5.54 -28.51 3.66
CA PRO A 139 -4.31 -27.80 3.37
C PRO A 139 -3.55 -27.45 4.65
N ALA A 140 -2.23 -27.26 4.52
CA ALA A 140 -1.43 -26.67 5.58
C ALA A 140 -1.94 -25.27 5.92
N SER A 141 -1.95 -24.92 7.22
CA SER A 141 -2.48 -23.65 7.69
C SER A 141 -1.75 -23.12 8.92
N ALA A 142 -1.83 -21.80 9.12
CA ALA A 142 -1.43 -21.10 10.32
C ALA A 142 -2.16 -19.75 10.36
N GLN A 143 -2.27 -19.12 11.52
CA GLN A 143 -2.79 -17.75 11.64
C GLN A 143 -2.01 -16.99 12.70
N CYS A 144 -1.25 -15.97 12.26
CA CYS A 144 -0.43 -15.11 13.11
C CYS A 144 -0.78 -13.66 12.81
N CYS A 145 -1.22 -12.95 13.85
CA CYS A 145 -1.70 -11.57 13.71
C CYS A 145 -0.67 -10.57 14.25
N THR A 146 -0.67 -9.36 13.73
CA THR A 146 0.16 -8.27 14.28
C THR A 146 -0.21 -7.99 15.73
N SER A 147 -1.49 -8.15 16.08
CA SER A 147 -2.01 -8.01 17.45
C SER A 147 -1.64 -9.14 18.41
N ASP A 148 -1.00 -10.21 17.96
CA ASP A 148 -0.49 -11.28 18.82
C ASP A 148 0.87 -10.92 19.44
N ILE A 149 1.58 -9.95 18.87
CA ILE A 149 2.94 -9.56 19.23
C ILE A 149 3.08 -8.06 19.46
N THR A 150 4.04 -7.68 20.29
CA THR A 150 4.40 -6.27 20.50
C THR A 150 5.18 -5.70 19.33
N LEU A 151 5.30 -4.36 19.24
CA LEU A 151 6.17 -3.71 18.27
C LEU A 151 7.61 -4.19 18.35
N ALA A 152 8.14 -4.34 19.57
CA ALA A 152 9.52 -4.80 19.78
C ALA A 152 9.75 -6.21 19.19
N GLU A 153 8.75 -7.08 19.24
CA GLU A 153 8.77 -8.40 18.65
C GLU A 153 8.57 -8.35 17.12
N PHE A 154 7.64 -7.51 16.65
CA PHE A 154 7.45 -7.29 15.22
C PHE A 154 8.73 -6.83 14.51
N LYS A 155 9.51 -5.96 15.13
CA LYS A 155 10.79 -5.47 14.60
C LYS A 155 11.88 -6.54 14.50
N GLN A 156 11.72 -7.69 15.13
CA GLN A 156 12.64 -8.83 15.00
C GLN A 156 12.37 -9.64 13.73
N LEU A 157 11.18 -9.53 13.14
CA LEU A 157 10.79 -10.32 11.97
C LEU A 157 11.58 -9.94 10.72
N CYS A 158 11.72 -10.90 9.84
CA CYS A 158 12.11 -10.71 8.45
C CYS A 158 10.86 -10.81 7.57
N ALA A 159 10.54 -9.75 6.85
CA ALA A 159 9.54 -9.85 5.79
C ALA A 159 10.10 -10.70 4.63
N LYS A 160 9.23 -11.53 4.06
CA LYS A 160 9.49 -12.39 2.91
C LYS A 160 8.50 -12.11 1.78
N MET A 161 8.73 -12.65 0.61
CA MET A 161 7.70 -12.65 -0.44
C MET A 161 6.46 -13.36 0.09
N ASP A 162 5.31 -12.71 -0.04
CA ASP A 162 4.03 -13.25 0.43
C ASP A 162 3.65 -14.53 -0.32
N GLY A 163 2.99 -15.40 0.39
CA GLY A 163 2.54 -16.70 -0.08
C GLY A 163 3.00 -17.86 0.80
N VAL A 164 2.25 -18.94 0.73
CA VAL A 164 2.50 -20.17 1.47
C VAL A 164 2.27 -21.39 0.56
N ASN A 165 2.93 -22.50 0.91
CA ASN A 165 2.70 -23.77 0.24
C ASN A 165 1.58 -24.55 0.98
N PRO A 166 0.37 -24.68 0.41
CA PRO A 166 -0.74 -25.35 1.07
C PRO A 166 -0.57 -26.87 1.17
N GLN A 167 0.44 -27.45 0.51
CA GLN A 167 0.76 -28.89 0.56
C GLN A 167 1.89 -29.21 1.55
N ALA A 168 2.36 -28.23 2.30
CA ALA A 168 3.52 -28.40 3.18
C ALA A 168 3.20 -29.28 4.40
N ILE A 169 4.16 -30.14 4.75
CA ILE A 169 4.15 -30.96 5.98
C ILE A 169 5.15 -30.45 7.03
N LYS A 170 5.94 -29.42 6.67
CA LYS A 170 6.90 -28.74 7.55
C LYS A 170 6.79 -27.24 7.41
N VAL A 171 7.17 -26.51 8.46
CA VAL A 171 7.11 -25.04 8.49
C VAL A 171 7.97 -24.42 7.40
N GLU A 172 9.18 -24.94 7.19
CA GLU A 172 10.13 -24.42 6.21
C GLU A 172 9.56 -24.48 4.79
N ASP A 173 8.89 -25.58 4.45
CA ASP A 173 8.24 -25.76 3.15
C ASP A 173 6.99 -24.90 3.02
N TYR A 174 6.27 -24.67 4.13
CA TYR A 174 5.08 -23.83 4.17
C TYR A 174 5.39 -22.38 3.82
N ILE A 175 6.39 -21.79 4.46
CA ILE A 175 6.75 -20.38 4.22
C ILE A 175 7.49 -20.16 2.90
N ALA A 176 8.00 -21.22 2.26
CA ALA A 176 8.66 -21.17 0.95
C ALA A 176 7.67 -21.22 -0.23
N GLY A 177 6.43 -20.77 -0.02
CA GLY A 177 5.34 -20.83 -1.00
C GLY A 177 5.25 -19.65 -1.96
N THR A 178 6.36 -18.99 -2.28
CA THR A 178 6.37 -17.88 -3.24
C THR A 178 5.87 -18.34 -4.61
N PRO A 179 4.86 -17.67 -5.20
CA PRO A 179 4.36 -18.01 -6.53
C PRO A 179 5.47 -17.95 -7.60
N VAL A 180 5.48 -18.89 -8.53
CA VAL A 180 6.52 -19.03 -9.57
C VAL A 180 6.66 -17.84 -10.52
N TRP A 181 5.67 -16.95 -10.58
CA TRP A 181 5.72 -15.73 -11.38
C TRP A 181 6.37 -14.54 -10.67
N ARG A 182 6.81 -14.73 -9.42
CA ARG A 182 7.54 -13.73 -8.60
C ARG A 182 8.99 -14.19 -8.37
N THR A 183 9.84 -13.25 -8.04
CA THR A 183 11.26 -13.51 -7.73
C THR A 183 11.55 -13.33 -6.24
N GLU A 184 12.50 -14.10 -5.72
CA GLU A 184 13.03 -13.95 -4.35
C GLU A 184 14.42 -13.30 -4.31
N LEU A 185 14.92 -12.81 -5.46
CA LEU A 185 16.28 -12.26 -5.58
C LEU A 185 16.55 -11.10 -4.61
N TYR A 186 15.51 -10.38 -4.19
CA TYR A 186 15.63 -9.14 -3.39
C TYR A 186 14.91 -9.25 -2.04
N SER A 187 14.54 -10.46 -1.59
CA SER A 187 13.70 -10.66 -0.40
C SER A 187 14.44 -11.20 0.82
N GLN A 188 15.77 -11.17 0.84
CA GLN A 188 16.55 -11.69 1.98
C GLN A 188 16.34 -10.83 3.24
N CYS A 189 15.61 -11.36 4.22
CA CYS A 189 15.32 -10.73 5.50
C CYS A 189 15.00 -9.22 5.38
N ALA A 190 14.03 -8.88 4.53
CA ALA A 190 13.60 -7.49 4.37
C ALA A 190 13.03 -6.96 5.70
N LYS A 191 13.30 -5.69 6.00
CA LYS A 191 12.84 -5.10 7.28
C LYS A 191 11.41 -4.61 7.14
N PRO A 192 10.46 -5.18 7.90
CA PRO A 192 9.10 -4.65 8.00
C PRO A 192 9.13 -3.27 8.65
N MET A 193 8.21 -2.41 8.28
CA MET A 193 8.18 -1.02 8.73
C MET A 193 6.98 -0.74 9.64
N THR A 194 7.17 0.19 10.58
CA THR A 194 6.05 0.86 11.23
C THR A 194 5.45 1.90 10.29
N HIS A 195 4.22 2.32 10.56
CA HIS A 195 3.61 3.42 9.83
C HIS A 195 4.41 4.72 9.99
N ALA A 196 4.85 5.05 11.19
CA ALA A 196 5.71 6.22 11.43
C ALA A 196 7.05 6.16 10.66
N GLU A 197 7.70 4.99 10.57
CA GLU A 197 8.92 4.83 9.76
C GLU A 197 8.64 5.00 8.26
N SER A 198 7.48 4.53 7.77
CA SER A 198 7.10 4.74 6.37
C SER A 198 6.85 6.22 6.06
N ILE A 199 6.18 6.94 6.95
CA ILE A 199 5.99 8.39 6.85
C ILE A 199 7.33 9.11 6.71
N ALA A 200 8.28 8.81 7.61
CA ALA A 200 9.60 9.43 7.58
C ALA A 200 10.36 9.14 6.26
N LEU A 201 10.31 7.89 5.78
CA LEU A 201 10.93 7.50 4.51
C LEU A 201 10.31 8.24 3.32
N PHE A 202 8.97 8.35 3.29
CA PHE A 202 8.24 8.98 2.19
C PHE A 202 8.47 10.49 2.17
N GLN A 203 8.45 11.16 3.32
CA GLN A 203 8.79 12.58 3.44
C GLN A 203 10.21 12.88 2.96
N GLN A 204 11.21 12.10 3.39
CA GLN A 204 12.60 12.26 2.98
C GLN A 204 12.78 12.20 1.46
N ASN A 205 11.92 11.50 0.77
CA ASN A 205 11.94 11.32 -0.68
C ASN A 205 10.93 12.19 -1.42
N GLY A 206 10.16 13.03 -0.71
CA GLY A 206 9.18 13.94 -1.28
C GLY A 206 8.11 13.23 -2.12
N VAL A 207 7.66 12.03 -1.70
CA VAL A 207 6.56 11.30 -2.31
C VAL A 207 5.30 11.46 -1.48
N LYS A 208 4.13 11.49 -2.13
CA LYS A 208 2.84 11.53 -1.45
C LYS A 208 2.50 10.17 -0.83
N MET A 209 1.52 10.15 0.03
CA MET A 209 1.18 9.00 0.88
C MET A 209 -0.29 8.64 0.72
N ILE A 210 -0.56 7.35 0.63
CA ILE A 210 -1.92 6.82 0.53
C ILE A 210 -2.08 5.62 1.47
N PRO A 211 -2.17 5.86 2.80
CA PRO A 211 -2.34 4.77 3.77
C PRO A 211 -3.73 4.16 3.66
N GLU A 212 -3.82 2.84 3.69
CA GLU A 212 -5.08 2.12 3.87
C GLU A 212 -5.25 1.70 5.33
N LEU A 213 -6.31 2.16 5.98
CA LEU A 213 -6.70 1.64 7.28
C LEU A 213 -7.36 0.28 7.08
N LYS A 214 -6.66 -0.78 7.47
CA LYS A 214 -7.15 -2.15 7.28
C LYS A 214 -8.27 -2.48 8.23
N GLN A 215 -9.19 -3.32 7.78
CA GLN A 215 -10.22 -3.87 8.65
C GLN A 215 -9.56 -4.75 9.73
N PRO A 216 -9.79 -4.49 11.03
CA PRO A 216 -9.30 -5.38 12.09
C PRO A 216 -9.90 -6.78 11.97
N GLU A 217 -9.05 -7.78 12.07
CA GLU A 217 -9.45 -9.20 12.11
C GLU A 217 -9.50 -9.73 13.56
N VAL A 218 -9.63 -8.83 14.50
CA VAL A 218 -9.75 -9.10 15.95
C VAL A 218 -10.96 -8.41 16.52
N THR A 219 -11.46 -8.91 17.66
CA THR A 219 -12.63 -8.31 18.32
C THR A 219 -12.35 -6.86 18.72
N MET A 220 -13.20 -5.94 18.24
CA MET A 220 -13.17 -4.53 18.61
C MET A 220 -14.28 -4.21 19.62
N PRO A 221 -14.05 -3.35 20.62
CA PRO A 221 -12.81 -2.66 20.98
C PRO A 221 -11.69 -3.60 21.43
N PHE A 222 -10.51 -3.50 20.78
CA PHE A 222 -9.35 -4.32 21.13
C PHE A 222 -8.85 -4.00 22.56
N GLY A 223 -8.61 -5.05 23.35
CA GLY A 223 -8.25 -4.90 24.76
C GLY A 223 -9.29 -4.13 25.57
N GLY A 224 -10.56 -4.16 25.17
CA GLY A 224 -11.71 -3.56 25.85
C GLY A 224 -11.86 -2.04 25.69
N SER A 225 -10.88 -1.33 25.13
CA SER A 225 -10.91 0.14 25.05
C SER A 225 -10.46 0.74 23.71
N TYR A 226 -9.69 0.02 22.89
CA TYR A 226 -9.18 0.52 21.61
C TYR A 226 -10.23 0.29 20.52
N THR A 227 -11.00 1.33 20.22
CA THR A 227 -12.11 1.29 19.26
C THR A 227 -11.61 1.46 17.81
N GLN A 228 -12.45 1.16 16.83
CA GLN A 228 -12.18 1.48 15.42
C GLN A 228 -11.91 2.97 15.21
N GLN A 229 -12.62 3.83 15.92
CA GLN A 229 -12.41 5.28 15.85
C GLN A 229 -11.04 5.69 16.45
N ASN A 230 -10.59 5.04 17.53
CA ASN A 230 -9.24 5.27 18.05
C ASN A 230 -8.17 4.88 17.03
N PHE A 231 -8.37 3.77 16.33
CA PHE A 231 -7.47 3.31 15.27
C PHE A 231 -7.45 4.29 14.09
N ALA A 232 -8.63 4.72 13.62
CA ALA A 232 -8.75 5.71 12.56
C ALA A 232 -8.15 7.08 12.93
N GLN A 233 -8.28 7.51 14.20
CA GLN A 233 -7.68 8.74 14.71
C GLN A 233 -6.16 8.62 14.79
N GLN A 234 -5.65 7.52 15.32
CA GLN A 234 -4.21 7.32 15.48
C GLN A 234 -3.47 7.37 14.14
N LEU A 235 -4.08 6.84 13.06
CA LEU A 235 -3.54 6.96 11.71
C LEU A 235 -3.26 8.43 11.34
N VAL A 236 -4.19 9.32 11.59
CA VAL A 236 -4.06 10.76 11.30
C VAL A 236 -3.08 11.43 12.26
N ASP A 237 -3.10 11.05 13.53
CA ASP A 237 -2.23 11.64 14.57
C ASP A 237 -0.74 11.39 14.26
N GLU A 238 -0.37 10.22 13.69
CA GLU A 238 1.01 9.97 13.27
C GLU A 238 1.46 10.90 12.13
N TYR A 239 0.58 11.24 11.17
CA TYR A 239 0.88 12.25 10.15
C TYR A 239 1.05 13.65 10.75
N LYS A 240 0.16 14.03 11.66
CA LYS A 240 0.25 15.32 12.37
C LYS A 240 1.53 15.41 13.18
N ALA A 241 1.87 14.36 13.94
CA ALA A 241 3.09 14.29 14.73
C ALA A 241 4.37 14.39 13.86
N ALA A 242 4.34 13.86 12.64
CA ALA A 242 5.41 13.97 11.68
C ALA A 242 5.43 15.31 10.92
N GLY A 243 4.48 16.21 11.15
CA GLY A 243 4.38 17.50 10.46
C GLY A 243 4.06 17.39 8.97
N VAL A 244 3.39 16.30 8.56
CA VAL A 244 2.98 16.09 7.15
C VAL A 244 1.77 16.96 6.85
N ALA A 245 1.85 17.77 5.79
CA ALA A 245 0.71 18.55 5.34
C ALA A 245 -0.40 17.62 4.80
N ALA A 246 -1.66 17.88 5.17
CA ALA A 246 -2.79 17.05 4.80
C ALA A 246 -2.89 16.81 3.28
N GLN A 247 -2.49 17.80 2.46
CA GLN A 247 -2.49 17.71 0.99
C GLN A 247 -1.51 16.67 0.42
N GLN A 248 -0.61 16.14 1.26
CA GLN A 248 0.31 15.06 0.89
C GLN A 248 -0.24 13.67 1.18
N VAL A 249 -1.44 13.57 1.82
CA VAL A 249 -1.98 12.31 2.34
C VAL A 249 -3.38 12.05 1.80
N TYR A 250 -3.58 10.85 1.27
CA TYR A 250 -4.87 10.33 0.79
C TYR A 250 -5.26 9.15 1.67
N LEU A 251 -5.99 9.40 2.76
CA LEU A 251 -6.45 8.34 3.65
C LEU A 251 -7.41 7.42 2.90
N GLN A 252 -7.22 6.11 2.97
CA GLN A 252 -8.15 5.19 2.32
C GLN A 252 -8.66 4.09 3.26
N SER A 253 -9.87 3.64 3.05
CA SER A 253 -10.50 2.53 3.75
C SER A 253 -11.64 1.94 2.93
N PHE A 254 -11.85 0.62 3.04
CA PHE A 254 -13.10 -0.04 2.61
C PHE A 254 -14.26 0.26 3.54
N ASN A 255 -13.99 0.54 4.82
CA ASN A 255 -15.01 0.83 5.81
C ASN A 255 -15.56 2.25 5.65
N TRP A 256 -16.79 2.36 5.20
CA TRP A 256 -17.48 3.64 5.03
C TRP A 256 -17.52 4.50 6.31
N GLN A 257 -17.56 3.85 7.50
CA GLN A 257 -17.59 4.59 8.77
C GLN A 257 -16.26 5.27 9.08
N ASP A 258 -15.12 4.73 8.64
CA ASP A 258 -13.82 5.39 8.77
C ASP A 258 -13.76 6.66 7.90
N ILE A 259 -14.30 6.56 6.68
CA ILE A 259 -14.41 7.72 5.76
C ILE A 259 -15.25 8.84 6.40
N LEU A 260 -16.43 8.49 6.92
CA LEU A 260 -17.32 9.45 7.59
C LEU A 260 -16.65 10.04 8.83
N TYR A 261 -15.90 9.24 9.57
CA TYR A 261 -15.14 9.71 10.73
C TYR A 261 -14.15 10.79 10.34
N TRP A 262 -13.30 10.55 9.34
CA TRP A 262 -12.30 11.53 8.89
C TRP A 262 -12.94 12.79 8.28
N LEU A 263 -13.98 12.66 7.48
CA LEU A 263 -14.70 13.81 6.92
C LEU A 263 -15.23 14.74 8.02
N LYS A 264 -15.68 14.16 9.15
CA LYS A 264 -16.29 14.90 10.26
C LYS A 264 -15.26 15.44 11.25
N HIS A 265 -14.28 14.62 11.67
CA HIS A 265 -13.38 14.91 12.79
C HIS A 265 -12.00 15.38 12.33
N GLU A 266 -11.60 15.07 11.10
CA GLU A 266 -10.32 15.42 10.50
C GLU A 266 -10.51 16.03 9.09
N PRO A 267 -11.28 17.14 8.95
CA PRO A 267 -11.74 17.62 7.64
C PRO A 267 -10.62 18.02 6.68
N GLU A 268 -9.44 18.41 7.18
CA GLU A 268 -8.29 18.72 6.31
C GLU A 268 -7.76 17.47 5.62
N PHE A 269 -7.59 16.37 6.36
CA PHE A 269 -7.19 15.05 5.82
C PHE A 269 -8.36 14.37 5.10
N GLY A 270 -9.56 14.41 5.67
CA GLY A 270 -10.77 13.78 5.12
C GLY A 270 -11.17 14.32 3.74
N ARG A 271 -10.81 15.57 3.40
CA ARG A 271 -11.09 16.15 2.08
C ARG A 271 -10.53 15.33 0.92
N GLN A 272 -9.41 14.64 1.13
CA GLN A 272 -8.73 13.77 0.16
C GLN A 272 -8.92 12.30 0.47
N ALA A 273 -9.80 11.94 1.41
CA ALA A 273 -10.07 10.55 1.70
C ALA A 273 -10.59 9.82 0.45
N VAL A 274 -10.16 8.58 0.32
CA VAL A 274 -10.50 7.68 -0.78
C VAL A 274 -11.30 6.52 -0.21
N TRP A 275 -12.54 6.39 -0.63
CA TRP A 275 -13.31 5.21 -0.29
C TRP A 275 -12.99 4.10 -1.29
N LEU A 276 -12.39 3.02 -0.79
CA LEU A 276 -12.21 1.79 -1.55
C LEU A 276 -13.58 1.13 -1.69
N ASP A 277 -14.08 1.12 -2.92
CA ASP A 277 -15.47 0.78 -3.18
C ASP A 277 -15.67 -0.73 -3.25
N GLY A 278 -16.04 -1.32 -2.12
CA GLY A 278 -16.34 -2.74 -1.97
C GLY A 278 -17.79 -3.14 -2.29
N ARG A 279 -18.62 -2.24 -2.86
CA ARG A 279 -20.04 -2.56 -3.16
C ARG A 279 -20.21 -3.73 -4.11
N TYR A 280 -19.21 -4.04 -4.91
CA TYR A 280 -19.21 -5.21 -5.81
C TYR A 280 -19.32 -6.57 -5.08
N GLU A 281 -19.07 -6.59 -3.77
CA GLU A 281 -19.25 -7.80 -2.93
C GLU A 281 -20.68 -7.97 -2.43
N GLN A 282 -21.54 -6.97 -2.60
CA GLN A 282 -22.96 -7.06 -2.21
C GLN A 282 -23.70 -7.96 -3.18
N VAL A 283 -24.58 -8.83 -2.63
CA VAL A 283 -25.30 -9.88 -3.40
C VAL A 283 -26.09 -9.32 -4.59
N ASP A 284 -26.71 -8.15 -4.42
CA ASP A 284 -27.59 -7.54 -5.44
C ASP A 284 -26.90 -6.44 -6.25
N PHE A 285 -25.58 -6.29 -6.11
CA PHE A 285 -24.85 -5.25 -6.82
C PHE A 285 -24.73 -5.59 -8.31
N ASP A 286 -25.12 -4.62 -9.14
CA ASP A 286 -24.97 -4.65 -10.58
C ASP A 286 -24.47 -3.26 -11.04
N PRO A 287 -23.24 -3.14 -11.56
CA PRO A 287 -22.68 -1.85 -11.97
C PRO A 287 -23.49 -1.13 -13.05
N MET A 288 -24.33 -1.86 -13.81
CA MET A 288 -25.21 -1.30 -14.83
C MET A 288 -26.54 -0.81 -14.26
N ARG A 289 -26.88 -1.14 -13.02
CA ARG A 289 -28.12 -0.71 -12.35
C ARG A 289 -27.84 0.34 -11.29
N LYS A 290 -28.26 1.56 -11.55
CA LYS A 290 -28.07 2.72 -10.66
C LYS A 290 -28.61 2.51 -9.23
N ASP A 291 -29.71 1.78 -9.08
CA ASP A 291 -30.38 1.52 -7.81
C ASP A 291 -29.67 0.47 -6.94
N SER A 292 -28.76 -0.34 -7.52
CA SER A 292 -27.95 -1.29 -6.76
C SER A 292 -26.76 -0.63 -6.04
N TRP A 293 -26.42 0.61 -6.39
CA TRP A 293 -25.32 1.34 -5.77
C TRP A 293 -25.74 1.90 -4.41
N GLN A 294 -25.47 1.19 -3.31
CA GLN A 294 -25.82 1.58 -1.94
C GLN A 294 -24.57 1.73 -1.06
N PRO A 295 -24.30 2.91 -0.48
CA PRO A 295 -25.00 4.19 -0.70
C PRO A 295 -24.89 4.65 -2.15
N SER A 296 -25.89 5.43 -2.59
CA SER A 296 -25.89 6.01 -3.95
C SER A 296 -24.77 7.02 -4.12
N MET A 297 -24.38 7.29 -5.37
CA MET A 297 -23.35 8.30 -5.66
C MET A 297 -23.76 9.71 -5.17
N ALA A 298 -25.06 10.00 -5.13
CA ALA A 298 -25.58 11.26 -4.58
C ALA A 298 -25.39 11.34 -3.07
N GLU A 299 -25.64 10.26 -2.34
CA GLU A 299 -25.40 10.17 -0.89
C GLU A 299 -23.92 10.25 -0.56
N VAL A 300 -23.06 9.54 -1.30
CA VAL A 300 -21.59 9.62 -1.16
C VAL A 300 -21.11 11.07 -1.34
N LYS A 301 -21.60 11.75 -2.36
CA LYS A 301 -21.25 13.16 -2.62
C LYS A 301 -21.81 14.09 -1.53
N ALA A 302 -23.04 13.87 -1.09
CA ALA A 302 -23.66 14.65 -0.01
C ALA A 302 -22.94 14.52 1.32
N ALA A 303 -22.32 13.36 1.59
CA ALA A 303 -21.47 13.14 2.76
C ALA A 303 -20.13 13.92 2.70
N GLY A 304 -19.80 14.53 1.56
CA GLY A 304 -18.59 15.33 1.37
C GLY A 304 -17.41 14.57 0.77
N LEU A 305 -17.57 13.29 0.41
CA LEU A 305 -16.52 12.51 -0.22
C LEU A 305 -16.33 12.91 -1.68
N ASN A 306 -15.07 13.03 -2.12
CA ASN A 306 -14.71 13.46 -3.46
C ASN A 306 -14.06 12.35 -4.29
N ILE A 307 -13.52 11.30 -3.67
CA ILE A 307 -12.72 10.26 -4.35
C ILE A 307 -13.25 8.89 -3.95
N ILE A 308 -13.58 8.08 -4.94
CA ILE A 308 -13.88 6.65 -4.78
C ILE A 308 -12.93 5.84 -5.65
N ALA A 309 -12.61 4.64 -5.21
CA ALA A 309 -11.72 3.71 -5.91
C ALA A 309 -12.38 2.34 -6.10
N PRO A 310 -13.30 2.20 -7.05
CA PRO A 310 -13.85 0.90 -7.41
C PRO A 310 -12.81 0.10 -8.21
N PRO A 311 -12.88 -1.23 -8.20
CA PRO A 311 -12.05 -2.06 -9.06
C PRO A 311 -12.40 -1.85 -10.53
N LEU A 312 -11.40 -2.06 -11.41
CA LEU A 312 -11.52 -1.73 -12.83
C LEU A 312 -12.70 -2.41 -13.54
N TRP A 313 -13.03 -3.64 -13.16
CA TRP A 313 -14.15 -4.40 -13.75
C TRP A 313 -15.54 -3.86 -13.37
N VAL A 314 -15.64 -2.99 -12.38
CA VAL A 314 -16.88 -2.24 -12.08
C VAL A 314 -17.08 -1.07 -13.04
N LEU A 315 -15.98 -0.51 -13.55
CA LEU A 315 -15.97 0.66 -14.44
C LEU A 315 -16.01 0.31 -15.92
N LEU A 316 -15.65 -0.91 -16.29
CA LEU A 316 -15.52 -1.33 -17.67
C LEU A 316 -16.37 -2.56 -17.94
N THR A 317 -16.98 -2.62 -19.11
CA THR A 317 -17.65 -3.83 -19.60
C THR A 317 -17.12 -4.22 -20.97
N GLN A 318 -17.39 -5.46 -21.39
CA GLN A 318 -17.02 -5.95 -22.70
C GLN A 318 -18.26 -6.07 -23.59
N GLN A 319 -18.28 -5.38 -24.70
CA GLN A 319 -19.33 -5.50 -25.71
C GLN A 319 -18.68 -5.90 -27.05
N GLN A 320 -19.14 -7.00 -27.64
CA GLN A 320 -18.65 -7.52 -28.94
C GLN A 320 -17.11 -7.63 -29.02
N GLY A 321 -16.47 -8.09 -27.93
CA GLY A 321 -15.02 -8.24 -27.86
C GLY A 321 -14.23 -6.94 -27.67
N ARG A 322 -14.90 -5.81 -27.42
CA ARG A 322 -14.26 -4.51 -27.12
C ARG A 322 -14.58 -4.08 -25.69
N ILE A 323 -13.62 -3.47 -25.04
CA ILE A 323 -13.83 -2.81 -23.75
C ILE A 323 -14.54 -1.48 -24.01
N VAL A 324 -15.61 -1.23 -23.28
CA VAL A 324 -16.43 0.00 -23.32
C VAL A 324 -16.68 0.52 -21.91
#